data_3c0a4a8baaa99c5374d97309c2840f9e
#
_entry.id   3c0a4a8baaa99c5374d97309c2840f9e
#
_cell.length_a   1.000
_cell.length_b   1.000
_cell.length_c   1.000
_cell.angle_alpha   90.00
_cell.angle_beta   90.00
_cell.angle_gamma   90.00
#
_symmetry.space_group_name_H-M   'P 1'
#
loop_
_entity.id
_entity.type
_entity.pdbx_description
1 polymer ?
#
loop_
_entity_poly.entity_id
_entity_poly.type
_entity_poly.pdbx_seq_one_letter_code
_entity_poly.pdbx_strand_id
1 'polypeptide(L)'
;MNPIMRKSDAAALVVAARLRRGLSWARIADEIGAPVVWSTAALLGQHPMTEEQARRVCDLLELDEAVAESLRLQPARGADPALTADPTIYRFAEALAVYGPALKELIHEEFGDGIMSAINFRVGIARRPDPEGDRVVVTFDGKFLDYKW
;
A
#
# COMPACT_ATOMS: atom_id res chain seq x y z
N MET A 1 11.77 30.52 -3.33
CA MET A 1 11.75 29.09 -2.94
C MET A 1 10.52 28.44 -3.55
N ASN A 2 10.72 27.40 -4.33
CA ASN A 2 9.61 26.68 -4.93
C ASN A 2 8.99 25.72 -3.91
N PRO A 3 7.66 25.54 -3.93
CA PRO A 3 7.02 24.53 -3.08
C PRO A 3 7.49 23.12 -3.47
N ILE A 4 7.52 22.22 -2.48
CA ILE A 4 7.80 20.81 -2.76
C ILE A 4 6.64 20.24 -3.58
N MET A 5 6.97 19.38 -4.54
CA MET A 5 5.98 18.69 -5.39
C MET A 5 4.98 17.89 -4.53
N ARG A 6 3.70 17.95 -4.87
CA ARG A 6 2.68 17.16 -4.18
C ARG A 6 2.91 15.67 -4.40
N LYS A 7 2.57 14.85 -3.40
CA LYS A 7 2.73 13.39 -3.49
C LYS A 7 1.94 12.79 -4.65
N SER A 8 0.77 13.33 -4.97
CA SER A 8 -0.02 12.88 -6.12
C SER A 8 0.69 13.13 -7.46
N ASP A 9 1.39 14.24 -7.58
CA ASP A 9 2.13 14.58 -8.80
C ASP A 9 3.37 13.68 -8.94
N ALA A 10 4.09 13.45 -7.84
CA ALA A 10 5.21 12.52 -7.80
C ALA A 10 4.76 11.08 -8.13
N ALA A 11 3.63 10.63 -7.59
CA ALA A 11 3.05 9.32 -7.90
C ALA A 11 2.77 9.16 -9.40
N ALA A 12 2.19 10.19 -10.03
CA ALA A 12 1.93 10.18 -11.47
C ALA A 12 3.22 10.04 -12.29
N LEU A 13 4.29 10.72 -11.88
CA LEU A 13 5.61 10.63 -12.54
C LEU A 13 6.24 9.25 -12.37
N VAL A 14 6.13 8.66 -11.17
CA VAL A 14 6.61 7.30 -10.89
C VAL A 14 5.88 6.29 -11.77
N VAL A 15 4.56 6.35 -11.83
CA VAL A 15 3.74 5.45 -12.67
C VAL A 15 4.14 5.57 -14.14
N ALA A 16 4.28 6.79 -14.64
CA ALA A 16 4.68 7.03 -16.02
C ALA A 16 6.09 6.49 -16.32
N ALA A 17 7.06 6.75 -15.46
CA ALA A 17 8.44 6.28 -15.62
C ALA A 17 8.51 4.75 -15.58
N ARG A 18 7.80 4.11 -14.65
CA ARG A 18 7.70 2.65 -14.55
C ARG A 18 7.19 2.03 -15.86
N LEU A 19 6.10 2.57 -16.41
CA LEU A 19 5.51 2.08 -17.65
C LEU A 19 6.46 2.23 -18.83
N ARG A 20 7.08 3.39 -18.98
CA ARG A 20 8.03 3.65 -20.08
C ARG A 20 9.24 2.71 -20.03
N ARG A 21 9.69 2.35 -18.84
CA ARG A 21 10.84 1.47 -18.63
C ARG A 21 10.47 -0.02 -18.58
N GLY A 22 9.18 -0.35 -18.59
CA GLY A 22 8.72 -1.73 -18.51
C GLY A 22 9.06 -2.41 -17.18
N LEU A 23 9.18 -1.65 -16.09
CA LEU A 23 9.52 -2.20 -14.78
C LEU A 23 8.28 -2.66 -14.03
N SER A 24 8.38 -3.80 -13.36
CA SER A 24 7.34 -4.27 -12.43
C SER A 24 7.44 -3.55 -11.10
N TRP A 25 6.33 -3.48 -10.36
CA TRP A 25 6.35 -2.99 -8.98
C TRP A 25 7.26 -3.83 -8.08
N ALA A 26 7.31 -5.14 -8.33
CA ALA A 26 8.20 -6.04 -7.61
C ALA A 26 9.68 -5.67 -7.82
N ARG A 27 10.09 -5.35 -9.05
CA ARG A 27 11.47 -4.91 -9.33
C ARG A 27 11.80 -3.60 -8.61
N ILE A 28 10.86 -2.65 -8.58
CA ILE A 28 11.07 -1.39 -7.87
C ILE A 28 11.14 -1.63 -6.37
N ALA A 29 10.29 -2.50 -5.83
CA ALA A 29 10.32 -2.88 -4.42
C ALA A 29 11.66 -3.52 -4.02
N ASP A 30 12.24 -4.36 -4.86
CA ASP A 30 13.58 -4.94 -4.66
C ASP A 30 14.65 -3.84 -4.54
N GLU A 31 14.58 -2.81 -5.37
CA GLU A 31 15.50 -1.66 -5.28
C GLU A 31 15.33 -0.89 -3.96
N ILE A 32 14.10 -0.74 -3.49
CA ILE A 32 13.81 -0.08 -2.21
C ILE A 32 14.27 -0.94 -1.03
N GLY A 33 14.24 -2.26 -1.18
CA GLY A 33 14.54 -3.21 -0.10
C GLY A 33 13.41 -3.39 0.90
N ALA A 34 12.16 -3.30 0.44
CA ALA A 34 10.95 -3.42 1.26
C ALA A 34 9.88 -4.26 0.55
N PRO A 35 8.87 -4.77 1.28
CA PRO A 35 7.79 -5.57 0.69
C PRO A 35 7.06 -4.84 -0.44
N VAL A 36 6.58 -5.58 -1.43
CA VAL A 36 6.01 -5.01 -2.66
C VAL A 36 4.77 -4.14 -2.41
N VAL A 37 3.87 -4.55 -1.53
CA VAL A 37 2.64 -3.78 -1.26
C VAL A 37 2.98 -2.48 -0.52
N TRP A 38 3.86 -2.53 0.49
CA TRP A 38 4.32 -1.34 1.19
C TRP A 38 5.01 -0.36 0.24
N SER A 39 5.94 -0.86 -0.57
CA SER A 39 6.70 -0.06 -1.54
C SER A 39 5.79 0.61 -2.56
N THR A 40 4.84 -0.13 -3.11
CA THR A 40 3.86 0.40 -4.06
C THR A 40 2.97 1.46 -3.40
N ALA A 41 2.49 1.22 -2.18
CA ALA A 41 1.71 2.19 -1.42
C ALA A 41 2.51 3.47 -1.13
N ALA A 42 3.79 3.35 -0.76
CA ALA A 42 4.68 4.49 -0.55
C ALA A 42 4.86 5.31 -1.82
N LEU A 43 5.09 4.64 -2.96
CA LEU A 43 5.24 5.30 -4.27
C LEU A 43 3.95 5.98 -4.74
N LEU A 44 2.79 5.46 -4.35
CA LEU A 44 1.49 6.08 -4.59
C LEU A 44 1.10 7.15 -3.56
N GLY A 45 2.01 7.47 -2.63
CA GLY A 45 1.87 8.61 -1.73
C GLY A 45 1.35 8.31 -0.33
N GLN A 46 1.27 7.04 0.09
CA GLN A 46 0.68 6.65 1.38
C GLN A 46 1.68 6.52 2.54
N HIS A 47 2.98 6.44 2.25
CA HIS A 47 4.03 6.36 3.26
C HIS A 47 5.21 7.25 2.88
N PRO A 48 5.92 7.84 3.86
CA PRO A 48 7.18 8.53 3.58
C PRO A 48 8.28 7.52 3.34
N MET A 49 9.18 7.83 2.42
CA MET A 49 10.42 7.08 2.20
C MET A 49 11.58 7.71 2.95
N THR A 50 12.58 6.90 3.27
CA THR A 50 13.88 7.43 3.69
C THR A 50 14.56 8.12 2.51
N GLU A 51 15.55 8.95 2.81
CA GLU A 51 16.36 9.60 1.77
C GLU A 51 17.01 8.59 0.83
N GLU A 52 17.55 7.52 1.38
CA GLU A 52 18.19 6.45 0.59
C GLU A 52 17.20 5.73 -0.32
N GLN A 53 16.02 5.38 0.20
CA GLN A 53 14.98 4.73 -0.58
C GLN A 53 14.51 5.63 -1.74
N ALA A 54 14.24 6.89 -1.46
CA ALA A 54 13.80 7.86 -2.47
C ALA A 54 14.88 8.05 -3.55
N ARG A 55 16.15 8.15 -3.16
CA ARG A 55 17.25 8.27 -4.09
C ARG A 55 17.38 7.05 -5.00
N ARG A 56 17.35 5.84 -4.43
CA ARG A 56 17.44 4.59 -5.20
C ARG A 56 16.34 4.48 -6.25
N VAL A 57 15.12 4.81 -5.88
CA VAL A 57 13.97 4.78 -6.80
C VAL A 57 14.13 5.81 -7.91
N CYS A 58 14.51 7.05 -7.57
CA CYS A 58 14.69 8.09 -8.57
C CYS A 58 15.87 7.80 -9.52
N ASP A 59 16.94 7.21 -9.02
CA ASP A 59 18.04 6.75 -9.87
C ASP A 59 17.58 5.65 -10.84
N LEU A 60 16.85 4.65 -10.35
CA LEU A 60 16.31 3.56 -11.16
C LEU A 60 15.34 4.05 -12.23
N LEU A 61 14.48 5.01 -11.88
CA LEU A 61 13.43 5.52 -12.77
C LEU A 61 13.87 6.76 -13.57
N GLU A 62 15.10 7.26 -13.33
CA GLU A 62 15.62 8.51 -13.93
C GLU A 62 14.70 9.70 -13.68
N LEU A 63 14.27 9.84 -12.43
CA LEU A 63 13.47 10.96 -11.94
C LEU A 63 14.38 11.94 -11.18
N ASP A 64 13.96 13.21 -11.16
CA ASP A 64 14.75 14.28 -10.56
C ASP A 64 14.60 14.39 -9.03
N GLU A 65 15.39 15.29 -8.43
CA GLU A 65 15.38 15.52 -6.99
C GLU A 65 14.03 16.00 -6.46
N ALA A 66 13.25 16.72 -7.26
CA ALA A 66 11.92 17.18 -6.85
C ALA A 66 10.98 16.02 -6.53
N VAL A 67 11.10 14.91 -7.27
CA VAL A 67 10.35 13.68 -6.97
C VAL A 67 10.87 13.03 -5.70
N ALA A 68 12.20 12.95 -5.54
CA ALA A 68 12.81 12.36 -4.34
C ALA A 68 12.40 13.13 -3.06
N GLU A 69 12.39 14.45 -3.09
CA GLU A 69 11.90 15.29 -1.98
C GLU A 69 10.44 14.98 -1.65
N SER A 70 9.58 14.88 -2.66
CA SER A 70 8.17 14.58 -2.48
C SER A 70 7.95 13.19 -1.86
N LEU A 71 8.71 12.18 -2.28
CA LEU A 71 8.60 10.83 -1.74
C LEU A 71 8.93 10.75 -0.23
N ARG A 72 9.71 11.69 0.27
CA ARG A 72 10.08 11.75 1.69
C ARG A 72 9.07 12.47 2.57
N LEU A 73 8.12 13.20 1.99
CA LEU A 73 7.11 13.93 2.76
C LEU A 73 6.20 12.99 3.56
N GLN A 74 5.83 13.43 4.76
CA GLN A 74 4.77 12.79 5.52
C GLN A 74 3.44 12.94 4.76
N PRO A 75 2.69 11.85 4.53
CA PRO A 75 1.43 11.95 3.82
C PRO A 75 0.31 12.51 4.69
N ALA A 76 -0.61 13.24 4.06
CA ALA A 76 -1.93 13.43 4.63
C ALA A 76 -2.73 12.15 4.38
N ARG A 77 -3.11 11.45 5.47
CA ARG A 77 -3.88 10.20 5.39
C ARG A 77 -5.36 10.49 5.55
N GLY A 78 -6.16 9.80 4.76
CA GLY A 78 -7.60 9.89 4.80
C GLY A 78 -8.21 9.10 3.66
N ALA A 79 -9.44 8.61 3.85
CA ALA A 79 -10.15 7.93 2.79
C ALA A 79 -10.60 8.92 1.73
N ASP A 80 -10.21 8.72 0.49
CA ASP A 80 -10.82 9.36 -0.65
C ASP A 80 -12.13 8.62 -0.97
N PRO A 81 -13.31 9.26 -0.87
CA PRO A 81 -14.58 8.61 -1.21
C PRO A 81 -14.63 8.04 -2.63
N ALA A 82 -13.82 8.60 -3.55
CA ALA A 82 -13.75 8.13 -4.93
C ALA A 82 -13.08 6.75 -5.06
N LEU A 83 -12.29 6.29 -4.08
CA LEU A 83 -11.62 4.99 -4.15
C LEU A 83 -12.60 3.84 -4.29
N THR A 84 -13.73 3.88 -3.59
CA THR A 84 -14.74 2.81 -3.65
C THR A 84 -15.55 2.82 -4.94
N ALA A 85 -15.41 3.82 -5.79
CA ALA A 85 -15.99 3.84 -7.14
C ALA A 85 -15.22 2.94 -8.11
N ASP A 86 -13.95 2.64 -7.83
CA ASP A 86 -13.17 1.70 -8.63
C ASP A 86 -13.63 0.26 -8.34
N PRO A 87 -14.01 -0.53 -9.38
CA PRO A 87 -14.52 -1.88 -9.18
C PRO A 87 -13.51 -2.83 -8.50
N THR A 88 -12.23 -2.66 -8.75
CA THR A 88 -11.17 -3.49 -8.17
C THR A 88 -11.05 -3.23 -6.67
N ILE A 89 -11.09 -1.96 -6.26
CA ILE A 89 -11.03 -1.57 -4.85
C ILE A 89 -12.35 -1.91 -4.14
N TYR A 90 -13.48 -1.69 -4.79
CA TYR A 90 -14.80 -1.95 -4.21
C TYR A 90 -15.00 -3.40 -3.79
N ARG A 91 -14.33 -4.37 -4.45
CA ARG A 91 -14.42 -5.78 -4.04
C ARG A 91 -13.96 -6.00 -2.60
N PHE A 92 -12.95 -5.26 -2.15
CA PHE A 92 -12.52 -5.32 -0.74
C PHE A 92 -13.59 -4.73 0.19
N ALA A 93 -14.19 -3.61 -0.17
CA ALA A 93 -15.27 -3.02 0.62
C ALA A 93 -16.48 -3.94 0.69
N GLU A 94 -16.87 -4.56 -0.43
CA GLU A 94 -17.97 -5.52 -0.48
C GLU A 94 -17.70 -6.76 0.39
N ALA A 95 -16.50 -7.33 0.30
CA ALA A 95 -16.09 -8.46 1.12
C ALA A 95 -16.17 -8.14 2.62
N LEU A 96 -15.71 -6.96 3.02
CA LEU A 96 -15.79 -6.51 4.41
C LEU A 96 -17.21 -6.20 4.85
N ALA A 97 -18.06 -5.69 3.97
CA ALA A 97 -19.47 -5.47 4.28
C ALA A 97 -20.20 -6.78 4.59
N VAL A 98 -19.85 -7.84 3.85
CA VAL A 98 -20.47 -9.18 4.03
C VAL A 98 -19.84 -9.93 5.20
N TYR A 99 -18.52 -9.97 5.28
CA TYR A 99 -17.80 -10.82 6.23
C TYR A 99 -17.26 -10.09 7.45
N GLY A 100 -17.27 -8.76 7.48
CA GLY A 100 -16.73 -7.98 8.58
C GLY A 100 -17.33 -8.34 9.94
N PRO A 101 -18.67 -8.43 10.08
CA PRO A 101 -19.29 -8.84 11.35
C PRO A 101 -18.86 -10.24 11.81
N ALA A 102 -18.74 -11.20 10.88
CA ALA A 102 -18.29 -12.55 11.20
C ALA A 102 -16.82 -12.56 11.62
N LEU A 103 -15.97 -11.82 10.93
CA LEU A 103 -14.56 -11.68 11.30
C LEU A 103 -14.40 -11.07 12.69
N LYS A 104 -15.22 -10.06 13.01
CA LYS A 104 -15.26 -9.46 14.35
C LYS A 104 -15.57 -10.49 15.42
N GLU A 105 -16.63 -11.27 15.25
CA GLU A 105 -17.02 -12.30 16.21
C GLU A 105 -15.90 -13.34 16.42
N LEU A 106 -15.28 -13.77 15.32
CA LEU A 106 -14.21 -14.77 15.38
C LEU A 106 -12.93 -14.21 16.02
N ILE A 107 -12.61 -12.93 15.79
CA ILE A 107 -11.50 -12.27 16.49
C ILE A 107 -11.74 -12.24 17.99
N HIS A 108 -12.93 -11.84 18.44
CA HIS A 108 -13.26 -11.80 19.86
C HIS A 108 -13.30 -13.18 20.51
N GLU A 109 -13.75 -14.19 19.78
CA GLU A 109 -13.73 -15.57 20.27
C GLU A 109 -12.32 -16.09 20.49
N GLU A 110 -11.40 -15.83 19.55
CA GLU A 110 -10.03 -16.33 19.59
C GLU A 110 -9.12 -15.49 20.49
N PHE A 111 -9.25 -14.16 20.46
CA PHE A 111 -8.29 -13.22 21.07
C PHE A 111 -8.86 -12.44 22.26
N GLY A 112 -10.18 -12.33 22.39
CA GLY A 112 -10.82 -11.45 23.37
C GLY A 112 -11.15 -10.07 22.81
N ASP A 113 -11.36 -9.10 23.71
CA ASP A 113 -11.75 -7.73 23.33
C ASP A 113 -10.55 -6.94 22.83
N GLY A 114 -10.63 -6.52 21.58
CA GLY A 114 -9.55 -5.77 20.95
C GLY A 114 -9.71 -5.63 19.45
N ILE A 115 -8.62 -5.27 18.80
CA ILE A 115 -8.56 -5.02 17.36
C ILE A 115 -7.30 -5.61 16.75
N MET A 116 -7.35 -5.84 15.44
CA MET A 116 -6.14 -6.05 14.63
C MET A 116 -5.53 -4.67 14.31
N SER A 117 -4.26 -4.48 14.63
CA SER A 117 -3.55 -3.24 14.28
C SER A 117 -3.44 -3.08 12.77
N ALA A 118 -3.70 -1.87 12.28
CA ALA A 118 -3.38 -1.47 10.92
C ALA A 118 -2.05 -0.69 10.83
N ILE A 119 -1.32 -0.58 11.93
CA ILE A 119 -0.01 0.09 12.03
C ILE A 119 1.09 -0.97 12.16
N ASN A 120 1.00 -1.84 13.16
CA ASN A 120 1.83 -3.05 13.24
C ASN A 120 1.19 -4.12 12.35
N PHE A 121 1.45 -4.03 11.06
CA PHE A 121 0.62 -4.64 10.03
C PHE A 121 1.41 -4.91 8.75
N ARG A 122 1.14 -6.04 8.12
CA ARG A 122 1.71 -6.40 6.82
C ARG A 122 0.61 -6.77 5.86
N VAL A 123 0.74 -6.35 4.61
CA VAL A 123 -0.16 -6.74 3.53
C VAL A 123 0.63 -7.52 2.50
N GLY A 124 0.14 -8.70 2.17
CA GLY A 124 0.67 -9.52 1.10
C GLY A 124 -0.34 -9.69 -0.02
N ILE A 125 0.16 -9.90 -1.23
CA ILE A 125 -0.64 -10.26 -2.40
C ILE A 125 0.03 -11.40 -3.13
N ALA A 126 -0.77 -12.39 -3.56
CA ALA A 126 -0.29 -13.54 -4.31
C ALA A 126 -1.30 -13.98 -5.36
N ARG A 127 -0.79 -14.59 -6.41
CA ARG A 127 -1.58 -15.32 -7.39
C ARG A 127 -1.53 -16.80 -7.02
N ARG A 128 -2.68 -17.45 -6.91
CA ARG A 128 -2.76 -18.89 -6.69
C ARG A 128 -3.44 -19.55 -7.87
N PRO A 129 -2.77 -20.49 -8.56
CA PRO A 129 -3.41 -21.26 -9.62
C PRO A 129 -4.57 -22.09 -9.10
N ASP A 130 -5.66 -22.12 -9.88
CA ASP A 130 -6.85 -22.91 -9.60
C ASP A 130 -7.46 -23.39 -10.91
N PRO A 131 -7.94 -24.65 -11.01
CA PRO A 131 -8.51 -25.18 -12.25
C PRO A 131 -9.69 -24.39 -12.80
N GLU A 132 -10.44 -23.70 -11.94
CA GLU A 132 -11.59 -22.85 -12.33
C GLU A 132 -11.21 -21.41 -12.65
N GLY A 133 -9.93 -21.07 -12.61
CA GLY A 133 -9.38 -19.75 -12.83
C GLY A 133 -8.52 -19.29 -11.65
N ASP A 134 -7.42 -18.63 -11.95
CA ASP A 134 -6.45 -18.19 -10.95
C ASP A 134 -7.08 -17.27 -9.90
N ARG A 135 -6.59 -17.38 -8.69
CA ARG A 135 -7.12 -16.63 -7.55
C ARG A 135 -6.17 -15.52 -7.12
N VAL A 136 -6.76 -14.38 -6.77
CA VAL A 136 -6.09 -13.31 -6.04
C VAL A 136 -6.15 -13.62 -4.55
N VAL A 137 -5.00 -13.74 -3.90
CA VAL A 137 -4.91 -13.95 -2.45
C VAL A 137 -4.32 -12.70 -1.81
N VAL A 138 -5.08 -12.07 -0.92
CA VAL A 138 -4.63 -10.90 -0.15
C VAL A 138 -4.58 -11.32 1.32
N THR A 139 -3.45 -11.07 1.95
CA THR A 139 -3.25 -11.41 3.36
C THR A 139 -3.08 -10.15 4.18
N PHE A 140 -3.89 -10.03 5.23
CA PHE A 140 -3.74 -9.02 6.28
C PHE A 140 -3.15 -9.70 7.53
N ASP A 141 -2.00 -9.26 7.93
CA ASP A 141 -1.27 -9.78 9.10
C ASP A 141 -1.01 -8.60 10.04
N GLY A 142 -1.83 -8.50 11.07
CA GLY A 142 -1.77 -7.40 12.03
C GLY A 142 -1.68 -7.91 13.46
N LYS A 143 -0.87 -7.23 14.27
CA LYS A 143 -0.76 -7.52 15.70
C LYS A 143 -2.09 -7.29 16.39
N PHE A 144 -2.51 -8.24 17.22
CA PHE A 144 -3.68 -8.03 18.06
C PHE A 144 -3.36 -7.02 19.19
N LEU A 145 -4.26 -6.06 19.35
CA LEU A 145 -4.20 -5.04 20.42
C LEU A 145 -5.46 -5.19 21.28
N ASP A 146 -5.28 -5.60 22.53
CA ASP A 146 -6.37 -5.70 23.48
C ASP A 146 -6.75 -4.33 24.06
N TYR A 147 -8.04 -4.14 24.31
CA TYR A 147 -8.51 -2.98 25.08
C TYR A 147 -8.19 -3.19 26.56
N LYS A 148 -7.60 -2.16 27.16
CA LYS A 148 -7.32 -2.08 28.59
C LYS A 148 -8.01 -0.84 29.15
N TRP A 149 -9.01 -1.08 29.98
CA TRP A 149 -9.79 -0.03 30.61
C TRP A 149 -9.23 0.37 31.95
#